data_26383968eb34fe52316662670383c106
#
_entry.id   26383968eb34fe52316662670383c106
#
_cell.length_a   1.000
_cell.length_b   1.000
_cell.length_c   1.000
_cell.angle_alpha   90.00
_cell.angle_beta   90.00
_cell.angle_gamma   90.00
#
_symmetry.space_group_name_H-M   'P 1'
#
loop_
_entity.id
_entity.type
_entity.pdbx_description
1 polymer ?
#
loop_
_entity_poly.entity_id
_entity_poly.type
_entity_poly.pdbx_seq_one_letter_code
_entity_poly.pdbx_strand_id
1 'polypeptide(L)'
;MKKFASVALAIALLGGCSTAPQVAWHEDSQTTINKVNVELKSNLWVNLMPTIGEAQEQNVHGALYLQANSELPANLTVDTLIIKQGDSEWEIDGDLLELRTHTENQWEVAFTWQIEVDMEKRVDLALLLDDAGNKGWLVEKGIKIDKVY
;
A
#
# COMPACT_ATOMS: atom_id res chain seq x y z
N MET A 1 -15.24 -34.61 -53.40
CA MET A 1 -14.38 -33.57 -52.84
C MET A 1 -14.71 -33.34 -51.39
N LYS A 2 -13.73 -33.50 -50.60
CA LYS A 2 -13.92 -33.39 -49.17
C LYS A 2 -13.47 -32.02 -48.72
N LYS A 3 -14.35 -31.37 -48.03
CA LYS A 3 -14.00 -30.11 -47.35
C LYS A 3 -13.75 -30.42 -45.92
N PHE A 4 -12.56 -30.12 -45.49
CA PHE A 4 -12.20 -30.21 -44.10
C PHE A 4 -12.54 -28.89 -43.45
N ALA A 5 -13.53 -28.91 -42.61
CA ALA A 5 -13.77 -27.79 -41.73
C ALA A 5 -12.71 -27.84 -40.65
N SER A 6 -11.73 -26.98 -40.76
CA SER A 6 -10.79 -26.75 -39.67
C SER A 6 -11.57 -26.06 -38.57
N VAL A 7 -11.95 -26.81 -37.59
CA VAL A 7 -12.46 -26.24 -36.35
C VAL A 7 -11.26 -25.69 -35.65
N ALA A 8 -11.04 -24.42 -35.81
CA ALA A 8 -10.11 -23.70 -34.96
C ALA A 8 -10.73 -23.64 -33.58
N LEU A 9 -10.29 -24.52 -32.73
CA LEU A 9 -10.65 -24.46 -31.32
C LEU A 9 -9.91 -23.28 -30.74
N ALA A 10 -10.56 -22.15 -30.68
CA ALA A 10 -10.07 -21.01 -29.94
C ALA A 10 -10.17 -21.37 -28.44
N ILE A 11 -9.09 -21.86 -27.92
CA ILE A 11 -8.95 -22.01 -26.46
C ILE A 11 -8.78 -20.61 -25.91
N ALA A 12 -9.87 -20.03 -25.48
CA ALA A 12 -9.79 -18.83 -24.66
C ALA A 12 -9.18 -19.25 -23.33
N LEU A 13 -7.88 -19.07 -23.21
CA LEU A 13 -7.22 -19.15 -21.92
C LEU A 13 -7.68 -17.95 -21.12
N LEU A 14 -8.71 -18.15 -20.33
CA LEU A 14 -9.06 -17.21 -19.29
C LEU A 14 -7.93 -17.29 -18.27
N GLY A 15 -6.99 -16.37 -18.38
CA GLY A 15 -5.99 -16.19 -17.36
C GLY A 15 -6.69 -16.02 -16.02
N GLY A 16 -6.23 -16.75 -15.02
CA GLY A 16 -6.81 -16.70 -13.69
C GLY A 16 -6.95 -15.28 -13.22
N CYS A 17 -8.11 -14.93 -12.71
CA CYS A 17 -8.34 -13.63 -12.12
C CYS A 17 -7.46 -13.50 -10.90
N SER A 18 -6.44 -12.66 -11.00
CA SER A 18 -5.71 -12.22 -9.82
C SER A 18 -6.67 -11.36 -8.99
N THR A 19 -6.96 -11.79 -7.77
CA THR A 19 -7.79 -11.02 -6.84
C THR A 19 -7.01 -9.89 -6.17
N ALA A 20 -5.68 -9.89 -6.30
CA ALA A 20 -4.84 -8.83 -5.77
C ALA A 20 -4.99 -7.57 -6.61
N PRO A 21 -5.15 -6.39 -5.99
CA PRO A 21 -5.19 -5.14 -6.72
C PRO A 21 -3.86 -4.91 -7.44
N GLN A 22 -3.94 -4.48 -8.69
CA GLN A 22 -2.75 -4.14 -9.44
C GLN A 22 -2.28 -2.76 -9.06
N VAL A 23 -1.07 -2.68 -8.51
CA VAL A 23 -0.49 -1.42 -8.10
C VAL A 23 0.03 -0.66 -9.31
N ALA A 24 -0.35 0.61 -9.38
CA ALA A 24 0.20 1.53 -10.38
C ALA A 24 1.53 2.09 -9.87
N TRP A 25 2.60 1.31 -9.89
CA TRP A 25 3.91 1.69 -9.35
C TRP A 25 4.56 2.90 -10.06
N HIS A 26 4.02 3.31 -11.18
CA HIS A 26 4.47 4.50 -11.90
C HIS A 26 3.85 5.80 -11.39
N GLU A 27 2.85 5.70 -10.52
CA GLU A 27 2.22 6.86 -9.91
C GLU A 27 3.15 7.57 -8.92
N ASP A 28 2.78 8.79 -8.58
CA ASP A 28 3.53 9.62 -7.64
C ASP A 28 3.01 9.51 -6.22
N SER A 29 3.71 10.17 -5.29
CA SER A 29 3.27 10.33 -3.91
C SER A 29 2.12 11.34 -3.75
N GLN A 30 1.64 11.88 -4.84
CA GLN A 30 0.51 12.81 -4.90
C GLN A 30 -0.56 12.29 -5.86
N THR A 31 -1.81 12.43 -5.47
CA THR A 31 -2.95 12.15 -6.34
C THR A 31 -4.09 13.10 -6.05
N THR A 32 -4.98 13.26 -7.02
CA THR A 32 -6.19 14.07 -6.83
C THR A 32 -7.38 13.15 -6.66
N ILE A 33 -8.03 13.24 -5.52
CA ILE A 33 -9.24 12.50 -5.21
C ILE A 33 -10.35 13.50 -4.94
N ASN A 34 -11.42 13.43 -5.72
CA ASN A 34 -12.58 14.30 -5.59
C ASN A 34 -12.19 15.78 -5.49
N LYS A 35 -11.32 16.22 -6.42
CA LYS A 35 -10.79 17.59 -6.54
C LYS A 35 -9.85 18.01 -5.40
N VAL A 36 -9.50 17.12 -4.51
CA VAL A 36 -8.54 17.37 -3.43
C VAL A 36 -7.21 16.73 -3.77
N ASN A 37 -6.13 17.51 -3.76
CA ASN A 37 -4.78 16.99 -3.96
C ASN A 37 -4.25 16.46 -2.63
N VAL A 38 -3.91 15.17 -2.60
CA VAL A 38 -3.42 14.47 -1.42
C VAL A 38 -1.99 14.03 -1.66
N GLU A 39 -1.10 14.30 -0.71
CA GLU A 39 0.30 13.88 -0.73
C GLU A 39 0.57 12.88 0.39
N LEU A 40 1.33 11.83 0.06
CA LEU A 40 1.75 10.80 1.00
C LEU A 40 3.18 11.06 1.47
N LYS A 41 3.38 11.03 2.78
CA LYS A 41 4.71 10.98 3.40
C LYS A 41 4.75 9.81 4.38
N SER A 42 5.64 8.87 4.12
CA SER A 42 5.75 7.63 4.89
C SER A 42 6.89 7.69 5.87
N ASN A 43 6.65 7.14 7.06
CA ASN A 43 7.67 6.92 8.08
C ASN A 43 7.58 5.48 8.55
N LEU A 44 8.64 4.70 8.36
CA LEU A 44 8.70 3.29 8.74
C LEU A 44 9.84 3.07 9.73
N TRP A 45 9.59 2.26 10.75
CA TRP A 45 10.62 1.94 11.73
C TRP A 45 10.44 0.54 12.31
N VAL A 46 11.53 0.01 12.83
CA VAL A 46 11.57 -1.25 13.58
C VAL A 46 12.12 -0.94 14.96
N ASN A 47 11.47 -1.46 15.99
CA ASN A 47 11.93 -1.32 17.36
C ASN A 47 12.88 -2.47 17.70
N LEU A 48 14.14 -2.14 17.94
CA LEU A 48 15.19 -3.07 18.31
C LEU A 48 15.59 -2.97 19.79
N MET A 49 14.77 -2.31 20.61
CA MET A 49 15.05 -2.24 22.03
C MET A 49 15.03 -3.62 22.67
N PRO A 50 16.04 -3.95 23.50
CA PRO A 50 16.05 -5.25 24.16
C PRO A 50 14.88 -5.38 25.13
N THR A 51 14.24 -6.56 25.10
CA THR A 51 13.20 -6.92 26.07
C THR A 51 13.70 -7.98 27.02
N ILE A 52 13.22 -7.90 28.25
CA ILE A 52 13.46 -8.97 29.24
C ILE A 52 12.42 -10.05 28.97
N GLY A 53 12.88 -11.27 28.64
CA GLY A 53 12.00 -12.40 28.37
C GLY A 53 12.20 -13.01 26.99
N GLU A 54 11.09 -13.40 26.34
CA GLU A 54 11.12 -14.07 25.04
C GLU A 54 11.66 -13.16 23.93
N ALA A 55 12.27 -13.79 22.92
CA ALA A 55 12.73 -13.06 21.73
C ALA A 55 11.57 -12.31 21.08
N GLN A 56 11.76 -11.01 20.83
CA GLN A 56 10.77 -10.20 20.14
C GLN A 56 10.65 -10.62 18.69
N GLU A 57 9.41 -10.77 18.26
CA GLU A 57 9.13 -10.82 16.84
C GLU A 57 9.40 -9.44 16.23
N GLN A 58 10.02 -9.46 15.06
CA GLN A 58 10.37 -8.26 14.36
C GLN A 58 9.14 -7.67 13.67
N ASN A 59 8.63 -6.56 14.20
CA ASN A 59 7.49 -5.86 13.64
C ASN A 59 7.92 -4.56 12.98
N VAL A 60 7.39 -4.32 11.79
CA VAL A 60 7.53 -3.02 11.12
C VAL A 60 6.35 -2.15 11.55
N HIS A 61 6.69 -0.96 12.05
CA HIS A 61 5.72 0.07 12.38
C HIS A 61 5.70 1.12 11.28
N GLY A 62 4.55 1.65 11.00
CA GLY A 62 4.41 2.69 10.01
C GLY A 62 3.47 3.78 10.45
N ALA A 63 3.84 5.00 10.10
CA ALA A 63 2.98 6.17 10.17
C ALA A 63 3.01 6.85 8.79
N LEU A 64 1.89 6.77 8.09
CA LEU A 64 1.74 7.31 6.75
C LEU A 64 0.91 8.58 6.84
N TYR A 65 1.52 9.72 6.54
CA TYR A 65 0.83 10.99 6.62
C TYR A 65 0.22 11.36 5.28
N LEU A 66 -1.09 11.65 5.32
CA LEU A 66 -1.84 12.16 4.18
C LEU A 66 -2.03 13.67 4.39
N GLN A 67 -1.38 14.46 3.54
CA GLN A 67 -1.47 15.92 3.57
C GLN A 67 -2.21 16.42 2.34
N ALA A 68 -3.17 17.30 2.55
CA ALA A 68 -3.98 17.83 1.46
C ALA A 68 -3.89 19.37 1.41
N ASN A 69 -4.15 19.93 0.23
CA ASN A 69 -4.21 21.38 0.03
C ASN A 69 -5.54 22.00 0.49
N SER A 70 -6.50 21.15 0.84
CA SER A 70 -7.81 21.54 1.37
C SER A 70 -8.32 20.44 2.29
N GLU A 71 -9.53 20.58 2.80
CA GLU A 71 -10.14 19.57 3.66
C GLU A 71 -10.23 18.21 2.96
N LEU A 72 -9.74 17.16 3.63
CA LEU A 72 -9.84 15.80 3.13
C LEU A 72 -11.30 15.35 3.11
N PRO A 73 -11.73 14.58 2.09
CA PRO A 73 -13.11 14.11 2.00
C PRO A 73 -13.52 13.32 3.23
N ALA A 74 -14.70 13.60 3.77
CA ALA A 74 -15.19 12.96 4.99
C ALA A 74 -15.37 11.46 4.85
N ASN A 75 -15.64 10.97 3.63
CA ASN A 75 -15.86 9.55 3.33
C ASN A 75 -14.60 8.85 2.85
N LEU A 76 -13.46 9.53 2.89
CA LEU A 76 -12.19 8.94 2.47
C LEU A 76 -11.82 7.78 3.38
N THR A 77 -11.54 6.64 2.77
CA THR A 77 -11.07 5.45 3.46
C THR A 77 -9.79 4.93 2.84
N VAL A 78 -9.07 4.13 3.58
CA VAL A 78 -7.89 3.43 3.11
C VAL A 78 -8.28 1.99 2.80
N ASP A 79 -8.10 1.59 1.56
CA ASP A 79 -8.51 0.26 1.09
C ASP A 79 -7.40 -0.76 1.34
N THR A 80 -6.19 -0.48 0.89
CA THR A 80 -5.09 -1.44 0.92
C THR A 80 -3.75 -0.72 0.99
N LEU A 81 -2.81 -1.32 1.70
CA LEU A 81 -1.41 -0.91 1.72
C LEU A 81 -0.55 -2.04 1.17
N ILE A 82 0.32 -1.73 0.22
CA ILE A 82 1.28 -2.69 -0.31
C ILE A 82 2.69 -2.19 -0.07
N ILE A 83 3.52 -3.04 0.52
CA ILE A 83 4.94 -2.78 0.75
C ILE A 83 5.73 -3.71 -0.15
N LYS A 84 6.65 -3.14 -0.91
CA LYS A 84 7.48 -3.89 -1.85
C LYS A 84 8.96 -3.70 -1.53
N GLN A 85 9.68 -4.80 -1.49
CA GLN A 85 11.14 -4.79 -1.37
C GLN A 85 11.72 -5.84 -2.31
N GLY A 86 12.43 -5.40 -3.34
CA GLY A 86 12.92 -6.29 -4.39
C GLY A 86 11.76 -7.03 -5.06
N ASP A 87 11.79 -8.34 -5.03
CA ASP A 87 10.74 -9.19 -5.61
C ASP A 87 9.65 -9.58 -4.60
N SER A 88 9.78 -9.14 -3.35
CA SER A 88 8.82 -9.43 -2.29
C SER A 88 7.79 -8.33 -2.17
N GLU A 89 6.54 -8.73 -2.02
CA GLU A 89 5.42 -7.82 -1.78
C GLU A 89 4.59 -8.31 -0.60
N TRP A 90 4.15 -7.37 0.24
CA TRP A 90 3.26 -7.64 1.36
C TRP A 90 2.04 -6.75 1.24
N GLU A 91 0.87 -7.37 1.30
CA GLU A 91 -0.41 -6.69 1.26
C GLU A 91 -1.01 -6.61 2.66
N ILE A 92 -1.39 -5.41 3.07
CA ILE A 92 -2.05 -5.15 4.34
C ILE A 92 -3.44 -4.60 4.04
N ASP A 93 -4.45 -5.33 4.50
CA ASP A 93 -5.85 -4.92 4.32
C ASP A 93 -6.15 -3.64 5.11
N GLY A 94 -7.02 -2.80 4.55
CA GLY A 94 -7.41 -1.54 5.19
C GLY A 94 -8.01 -1.72 6.59
N ASP A 95 -8.63 -2.85 6.87
CA ASP A 95 -9.17 -3.15 8.20
C ASP A 95 -8.09 -3.28 9.28
N LEU A 96 -6.85 -3.51 8.88
CA LEU A 96 -5.70 -3.61 9.77
C LEU A 96 -4.93 -2.30 9.91
N LEU A 97 -5.39 -1.27 9.23
CA LEU A 97 -4.80 0.06 9.26
C LEU A 97 -5.65 0.97 10.14
N GLU A 98 -4.99 1.76 10.97
CA GLU A 98 -5.66 2.72 11.84
C GLU A 98 -5.58 4.11 11.22
N LEU A 99 -6.74 4.69 10.94
CA LEU A 99 -6.84 6.04 10.40
C LEU A 99 -7.04 7.03 11.55
N ARG A 100 -6.09 7.96 11.68
CA ARG A 100 -6.12 9.01 12.70
C ARG A 100 -6.22 10.37 12.04
N THR A 101 -7.14 11.20 12.52
CA THR A 101 -7.28 12.57 12.03
C THR A 101 -6.56 13.53 12.96
N HIS A 102 -5.63 14.32 12.41
CA HIS A 102 -4.91 15.35 13.16
C HIS A 102 -5.54 16.71 12.93
N THR A 103 -5.76 17.06 11.66
CA THR A 103 -6.44 18.29 11.26
C THR A 103 -7.37 17.97 10.08
N GLU A 104 -8.12 18.96 9.61
CA GLU A 104 -9.02 18.78 8.46
C GLU A 104 -8.29 18.36 7.18
N ASN A 105 -7.01 18.74 7.06
CA ASN A 105 -6.20 18.48 5.87
C ASN A 105 -4.97 17.61 6.14
N GLN A 106 -4.86 17.05 7.33
CA GLN A 106 -3.76 16.12 7.66
C GLN A 106 -4.28 14.93 8.46
N TRP A 107 -4.16 13.75 7.88
CA TRP A 107 -4.51 12.49 8.49
C TRP A 107 -3.28 11.59 8.57
N GLU A 108 -3.34 10.58 9.44
CA GLU A 108 -2.29 9.59 9.60
C GLU A 108 -2.87 8.19 9.46
N VAL A 109 -2.22 7.36 8.68
CA VAL A 109 -2.51 5.92 8.61
C VAL A 109 -1.42 5.21 9.37
N ALA A 110 -1.77 4.61 10.51
CA ALA A 110 -0.83 3.91 11.37
C ALA A 110 -1.03 2.40 11.26
N PHE A 111 0.08 1.65 11.29
CA PHE A 111 0.03 0.20 11.30
C PHE A 111 1.24 -0.40 12.01
N THR A 112 1.05 -1.64 12.48
CA THR A 112 2.11 -2.50 12.96
C THR A 112 1.92 -3.85 12.30
N TRP A 113 2.94 -4.34 11.61
CA TRP A 113 2.83 -5.57 10.86
C TRP A 113 4.08 -6.42 10.97
N GLN A 114 3.88 -7.71 11.17
CA GLN A 114 4.98 -8.67 11.20
C GLN A 114 5.31 -9.09 9.76
N ILE A 115 6.35 -8.48 9.20
CA ILE A 115 6.86 -8.82 7.87
C ILE A 115 8.36 -9.01 7.92
N GLU A 116 8.86 -9.92 7.09
CA GLU A 116 10.28 -10.16 6.96
C GLU A 116 10.87 -9.20 5.92
N VAL A 117 11.32 -8.04 6.39
CA VAL A 117 12.01 -7.07 5.54
C VAL A 117 13.50 -7.05 5.85
N ASP A 118 14.28 -6.73 4.83
CA ASP A 118 15.69 -6.39 5.01
C ASP A 118 15.79 -4.94 5.46
N MET A 119 16.19 -4.72 6.71
CA MET A 119 16.27 -3.38 7.30
C MET A 119 17.37 -2.52 6.69
N GLU A 120 18.30 -3.13 5.97
CA GLU A 120 19.39 -2.39 5.31
C GLU A 120 19.02 -1.89 3.91
N LYS A 121 17.88 -2.34 3.40
CA LYS A 121 17.39 -1.98 2.07
C LYS A 121 16.15 -1.09 2.16
N ARG A 122 15.99 -0.24 1.17
CA ARG A 122 14.81 0.61 1.06
C ARG A 122 13.61 -0.18 0.53
N VAL A 123 12.43 0.30 0.84
CA VAL A 123 11.18 -0.27 0.38
C VAL A 123 10.37 0.74 -0.44
N ASP A 124 9.52 0.22 -1.30
CA ASP A 124 8.51 1.00 -2.00
C ASP A 124 7.16 0.73 -1.35
N LEU A 125 6.31 1.74 -1.32
CA LEU A 125 5.03 1.66 -0.66
C LEU A 125 3.94 2.22 -1.56
N ALA A 126 2.82 1.51 -1.62
CA ALA A 126 1.64 1.95 -2.36
C ALA A 126 0.42 1.89 -1.47
N LEU A 127 -0.29 2.99 -1.39
CA LEU A 127 -1.50 3.13 -0.59
C LEU A 127 -2.69 3.40 -1.51
N LEU A 128 -3.69 2.55 -1.43
CA LEU A 128 -4.94 2.73 -2.18
C LEU A 128 -5.96 3.45 -1.33
N LEU A 129 -6.36 4.63 -1.79
CA LEU A 129 -7.41 5.42 -1.17
C LEU A 129 -8.73 5.24 -1.93
N ASP A 130 -9.83 5.28 -1.20
CA ASP A 130 -11.18 5.18 -1.75
C ASP A 130 -12.06 6.28 -1.16
N ASP A 131 -12.65 7.09 -2.03
CA ASP A 131 -13.67 8.06 -1.67
C ASP A 131 -14.95 7.76 -2.44
N ALA A 132 -15.88 7.08 -1.79
CA ALA A 132 -17.18 6.71 -2.36
C ALA A 132 -17.07 6.05 -3.75
N GLY A 133 -16.12 5.14 -3.91
CA GLY A 133 -15.86 4.42 -5.16
C GLY A 133 -14.81 5.06 -6.06
N ASN A 134 -14.39 6.29 -5.79
CA ASN A 134 -13.28 6.93 -6.50
C ASN A 134 -11.97 6.50 -5.86
N LYS A 135 -11.24 5.65 -6.54
CA LYS A 135 -9.98 5.08 -6.02
C LYS A 135 -8.76 5.76 -6.63
N GLY A 136 -7.74 5.93 -5.82
CA GLY A 136 -6.46 6.48 -6.27
C GLY A 136 -5.29 5.87 -5.52
N TRP A 137 -4.20 5.61 -6.23
CA TRP A 137 -2.95 5.12 -5.67
C TRP A 137 -2.03 6.27 -5.31
N LEU A 138 -1.45 6.18 -4.12
CA LEU A 138 -0.30 6.99 -3.71
C LEU A 138 0.90 6.08 -3.61
N VAL A 139 1.97 6.40 -4.31
CA VAL A 139 3.18 5.57 -4.35
C VAL A 139 4.37 6.39 -3.86
N GLU A 140 5.05 5.89 -2.87
CA GLU A 140 6.31 6.47 -2.39
C GLU A 140 7.41 5.43 -2.50
N LYS A 141 8.50 5.79 -3.17
CA LYS A 141 9.61 4.88 -3.45
C LYS A 141 10.83 5.22 -2.62
N GLY A 142 11.64 4.19 -2.36
CA GLY A 142 12.94 4.38 -1.73
C GLY A 142 12.85 4.83 -0.28
N ILE A 143 11.89 4.31 0.47
CA ILE A 143 11.70 4.64 1.88
C ILE A 143 12.69 3.84 2.72
N LYS A 144 13.42 4.55 3.56
CA LYS A 144 14.34 3.93 4.52
C LYS A 144 13.58 3.46 5.75
N ILE A 145 13.91 2.26 6.22
CA ILE A 145 13.38 1.74 7.48
C ILE A 145 14.31 2.17 8.60
N ASP A 146 13.80 2.98 9.52
CA ASP A 146 14.57 3.45 10.68
C ASP A 146 14.65 2.37 11.75
N LYS A 147 15.77 2.34 12.47
CA LYS A 147 15.98 1.43 13.59
C LYS A 147 15.89 2.23 14.88
N VAL A 148 15.02 1.80 15.77
CA VAL A 148 14.85 2.41 17.10
C VAL A 148 15.47 1.48 18.16
N TYR A 149 16.37 2.01 18.95
CA TYR A 149 17.08 1.28 20.00
C TYR A 149 16.65 1.73 21.42
#